data_16e7d18d657cba8a37fdf36c24faa2d0
#
_entry.id   16e7d18d657cba8a37fdf36c24faa2d0
#
_cell.length_a   1.000
_cell.length_b   1.000
_cell.length_c   1.000
_cell.angle_alpha   90.00
_cell.angle_beta   90.00
_cell.angle_gamma   90.00
#
_symmetry.space_group_name_H-M   'P 1'
#
loop_
_entity.id
_entity.type
_entity.pdbx_description
1 polymer ?
#
loop_
_entity_poly.entity_id
_entity_poly.type
_entity_poly.pdbx_seq_one_letter_code
_entity_poly.pdbx_strand_id
1 'polypeptide(L)'
;MSRIGKQPVPVPAGVDVTIEGQNISVKGPKGTLGLTIAEPIVVARNEDGAIVVTRPDDERRNRSLHGLSRTLVSNLVTGVTQGYTTKMEIYGVGYRVQLKGSNLEFALGYSHPVLIEAPEGISFSVETPTKFSVSGIDKQKVGQISANIRRLRRPDPYKGKGVRYEGEQIRRKVGKTGK
;
A
#
# COMPACT_ATOMS: atom_id res chain seq x y z
N MET A 1 15.01 21.11 7.29
CA MET A 1 14.15 20.57 8.39
C MET A 1 13.05 19.70 7.79
N SER A 2 12.75 18.53 8.39
CA SER A 2 11.63 17.67 7.92
C SER A 2 10.31 18.26 8.44
N ARG A 3 9.54 18.90 7.57
CA ARG A 3 8.20 19.41 7.93
C ARG A 3 7.26 18.28 8.36
N ILE A 4 7.35 17.11 7.69
CA ILE A 4 6.52 15.93 7.95
C ILE A 4 6.87 15.30 9.31
N GLY A 5 8.15 15.11 9.63
CA GLY A 5 8.58 14.45 10.87
C GLY A 5 8.13 15.16 12.15
N LYS A 6 8.02 16.48 12.12
CA LYS A 6 7.60 17.31 13.27
C LYS A 6 6.08 17.29 13.52
N GLN A 7 5.28 16.85 12.56
CA GLN A 7 3.83 16.83 12.76
C GLN A 7 3.43 15.67 13.67
N PRO A 8 2.72 15.91 14.77
CA PRO A 8 2.18 14.83 15.59
C PRO A 8 1.22 13.94 14.77
N VAL A 9 1.12 12.68 15.14
CA VAL A 9 0.17 11.74 14.55
C VAL A 9 -1.01 11.65 15.49
N PRO A 10 -2.20 12.15 15.10
CA PRO A 10 -3.39 12.05 15.92
C PRO A 10 -3.81 10.57 16.05
N VAL A 11 -4.20 10.16 17.25
CA VAL A 11 -4.76 8.85 17.54
C VAL A 11 -6.27 9.01 17.65
N PRO A 12 -7.07 8.49 16.69
CA PRO A 12 -8.52 8.59 16.76
C PRO A 12 -9.09 7.73 17.89
N ALA A 13 -10.31 8.04 18.33
CA ALA A 13 -11.01 7.26 19.34
C ALA A 13 -11.19 5.79 18.89
N GLY A 14 -11.00 4.85 19.81
CA GLY A 14 -11.07 3.42 19.52
C GLY A 14 -9.77 2.81 18.96
N VAL A 15 -8.67 3.54 19.02
CA VAL A 15 -7.33 3.04 18.68
C VAL A 15 -6.46 3.01 19.93
N ASP A 16 -5.96 1.83 20.27
CA ASP A 16 -4.99 1.63 21.35
C ASP A 16 -3.58 1.59 20.79
N VAL A 17 -2.67 2.33 21.40
CA VAL A 17 -1.26 2.38 21.00
C VAL A 17 -0.40 1.97 22.19
N THR A 18 0.40 0.95 21.99
CA THR A 18 1.42 0.48 22.95
C THR A 18 2.81 0.77 22.38
N ILE A 19 3.66 1.39 23.17
CA ILE A 19 5.04 1.74 22.80
C ILE A 19 5.96 1.09 23.82
N GLU A 20 6.81 0.17 23.37
CA GLU A 20 7.78 -0.56 24.17
C GLU A 20 9.18 -0.40 23.56
N GLY A 21 9.92 0.61 24.03
CA GLY A 21 11.21 0.97 23.45
C GLY A 21 11.08 1.35 21.96
N GLN A 22 11.66 0.54 21.08
CA GLN A 22 11.61 0.76 19.62
C GLN A 22 10.40 0.09 18.95
N ASN A 23 9.65 -0.73 19.70
CA ASN A 23 8.49 -1.42 19.14
C ASN A 23 7.22 -0.61 19.40
N ILE A 24 6.46 -0.38 18.36
CA ILE A 24 5.12 0.23 18.43
C ILE A 24 4.09 -0.78 17.94
N SER A 25 3.04 -0.98 18.73
CA SER A 25 1.88 -1.78 18.35
C SER A 25 0.63 -0.90 18.39
N VAL A 26 -0.15 -0.98 17.33
CA VAL A 26 -1.38 -0.20 17.17
C VAL A 26 -2.53 -1.15 16.93
N LYS A 27 -3.50 -1.14 17.85
CA LYS A 27 -4.73 -1.94 17.78
C LYS A 27 -5.92 -1.04 17.48
N GLY A 28 -6.71 -1.40 16.49
CA GLY A 28 -7.90 -0.66 16.08
C GLY A 28 -9.03 -1.58 15.64
N PRO A 29 -10.13 -1.02 15.13
CA PRO A 29 -11.34 -1.78 14.77
C PRO A 29 -11.11 -2.81 13.66
N LYS A 30 -10.10 -2.60 12.78
CA LYS A 30 -9.81 -3.53 11.68
C LYS A 30 -8.73 -4.56 12.00
N GLY A 31 -8.04 -4.44 13.13
CA GLY A 31 -6.99 -5.38 13.54
C GLY A 31 -5.85 -4.72 14.28
N THR A 32 -4.75 -5.45 14.40
CA THR A 32 -3.53 -4.98 15.08
C THR A 32 -2.36 -5.00 14.11
N LEU A 33 -1.58 -3.95 14.12
CA LEU A 33 -0.33 -3.84 13.37
C LEU A 33 0.81 -3.47 14.31
N GLY A 34 2.00 -4.04 14.07
CA GLY A 34 3.23 -3.71 14.79
C GLY A 34 4.31 -3.23 13.86
N LEU A 35 5.22 -2.41 14.39
CA LEU A 35 6.38 -1.88 13.69
C LEU A 35 7.53 -1.68 14.65
N THR A 36 8.73 -2.05 14.24
CA THR A 36 9.98 -1.69 14.94
C THR A 36 10.56 -0.44 14.30
N ILE A 37 10.71 0.61 15.09
CA ILE A 37 11.27 1.88 14.67
C ILE A 37 12.80 1.77 14.63
N ALA A 38 13.41 2.28 13.57
CA ALA A 38 14.86 2.27 13.42
C ALA A 38 15.53 3.25 14.38
N GLU A 39 16.57 2.79 15.08
CA GLU A 39 17.44 3.66 15.88
C GLU A 39 18.14 4.71 15.01
N PRO A 40 18.36 5.91 15.52
CA PRO A 40 18.16 6.42 16.89
C PRO A 40 16.83 7.21 17.07
N ILE A 41 15.82 6.92 16.29
CA ILE A 41 14.53 7.63 16.35
C ILE A 41 13.74 7.16 17.57
N VAL A 42 13.16 8.09 18.32
CA VAL A 42 12.33 7.81 19.49
C VAL A 42 10.88 8.20 19.20
N VAL A 43 9.97 7.36 19.65
CA VAL A 43 8.52 7.59 19.55
C VAL A 43 7.94 7.69 20.94
N ALA A 44 7.17 8.74 21.20
CA ALA A 44 6.53 8.97 22.48
C ALA A 44 5.09 9.45 22.30
N ARG A 45 4.28 9.32 23.35
CA ARG A 45 2.94 9.88 23.40
C ARG A 45 2.98 11.26 24.05
N ASN A 46 2.33 12.23 23.42
CA ASN A 46 2.18 13.59 23.95
C ASN A 46 1.05 13.67 24.97
N GLU A 47 0.96 14.76 25.73
CA GLU A 47 -0.13 15.06 26.69
C GLU A 47 -1.51 15.03 26.03
N ASP A 48 -1.61 15.48 24.78
CA ASP A 48 -2.82 15.43 23.94
C ASP A 48 -3.19 14.02 23.44
N GLY A 49 -2.42 12.97 23.82
CA GLY A 49 -2.62 11.61 23.35
C GLY A 49 -2.11 11.33 21.92
N ALA A 50 -1.58 12.32 21.22
CA ALA A 50 -0.99 12.15 19.90
C ALA A 50 0.41 11.52 19.97
N ILE A 51 0.82 10.83 18.90
CA ILE A 51 2.16 10.22 18.82
C ILE A 51 3.12 11.24 18.21
N VAL A 52 4.23 11.48 18.90
CA VAL A 52 5.31 12.36 18.46
C VAL A 52 6.56 11.53 18.20
N VAL A 53 7.22 11.82 17.10
CA VAL A 53 8.47 11.19 16.71
C VAL A 53 9.59 12.21 16.88
N THR A 54 10.66 11.82 17.55
CA THR A 54 11.82 12.68 17.82
C THR A 54 13.09 12.08 17.29
N ARG A 55 14.09 12.92 17.01
CA ARG A 55 15.42 12.54 16.59
C ARG A 55 16.47 13.20 17.48
N PRO A 56 17.66 12.58 17.71
CA PRO A 56 18.68 13.11 18.59
C PRO A 56 19.38 14.35 18.00
N ASP A 57 19.59 14.38 16.70
CA ASP A 57 20.36 15.42 16.00
C ASP A 57 19.83 15.71 14.59
N ASP A 58 20.52 16.61 13.86
CA ASP A 58 20.19 17.03 12.50
C ASP A 58 21.08 16.36 11.43
N GLU A 59 21.69 15.24 11.73
CA GLU A 59 22.41 14.44 10.74
C GLU A 59 21.49 14.04 9.59
N ARG A 60 22.07 13.91 8.39
CA ARG A 60 21.32 13.57 7.17
C ARG A 60 20.53 12.27 7.31
N ARG A 61 21.14 11.25 7.94
CA ARG A 61 20.51 9.95 8.20
C ARG A 61 19.30 10.10 9.13
N ASN A 62 19.50 10.79 10.26
CA ASN A 62 18.45 10.96 11.27
C ASN A 62 17.28 11.82 10.78
N ARG A 63 17.56 12.82 9.93
CA ARG A 63 16.49 13.58 9.25
C ARG A 63 15.66 12.72 8.31
N SER A 64 16.28 11.78 7.57
CA SER A 64 15.54 10.89 6.67
C SER A 64 14.71 9.86 7.46
N LEU A 65 15.29 9.24 8.48
CA LEU A 65 14.61 8.28 9.35
C LEU A 65 13.45 8.91 10.13
N HIS A 66 13.59 10.16 10.58
CA HIS A 66 12.54 10.89 11.28
C HIS A 66 11.27 11.03 10.45
N GLY A 67 11.39 11.48 9.20
CA GLY A 67 10.25 11.60 8.29
C GLY A 67 9.64 10.25 7.90
N LEU A 68 10.50 9.24 7.68
CA LEU A 68 10.08 7.88 7.38
C LEU A 68 9.28 7.28 8.55
N SER A 69 9.85 7.28 9.75
CA SER A 69 9.23 6.70 10.96
C SER A 69 7.87 7.35 11.25
N ARG A 70 7.80 8.68 11.19
CA ARG A 70 6.51 9.39 11.37
C ARG A 70 5.46 8.92 10.35
N THR A 71 5.85 8.77 9.08
CA THR A 71 4.94 8.32 8.02
C THR A 71 4.50 6.87 8.24
N LEU A 72 5.41 6.00 8.66
CA LEU A 72 5.09 4.61 8.98
C LEU A 72 4.10 4.53 10.15
N VAL A 73 4.33 5.26 11.24
CA VAL A 73 3.40 5.34 12.37
C VAL A 73 2.01 5.85 11.93
N SER A 74 1.96 6.90 11.13
CA SER A 74 0.71 7.41 10.55
C SER A 74 0.00 6.35 9.68
N ASN A 75 0.76 5.57 8.91
CA ASN A 75 0.20 4.48 8.12
C ASN A 75 -0.37 3.35 8.99
N LEU A 76 0.25 3.03 10.14
CA LEU A 76 -0.32 2.05 11.07
C LEU A 76 -1.67 2.51 11.60
N VAL A 77 -1.76 3.74 12.11
CA VAL A 77 -3.00 4.30 12.65
C VAL A 77 -4.11 4.31 11.60
N THR A 78 -3.82 4.80 10.39
CA THR A 78 -4.79 4.80 9.28
C THR A 78 -5.17 3.38 8.87
N GLY A 79 -4.21 2.45 8.85
CA GLY A 79 -4.44 1.06 8.45
C GLY A 79 -5.41 0.34 9.37
N VAL A 80 -5.26 0.46 10.69
CA VAL A 80 -6.14 -0.20 11.66
C VAL A 80 -7.51 0.46 11.80
N THR A 81 -7.66 1.72 11.34
CA THR A 81 -8.93 2.45 11.37
C THR A 81 -9.71 2.31 10.06
N GLN A 82 -9.16 2.83 8.97
CA GLN A 82 -9.80 2.90 7.66
C GLN A 82 -9.42 1.71 6.76
N GLY A 83 -8.19 1.21 6.92
CA GLY A 83 -7.58 0.28 5.98
C GLY A 83 -7.10 0.96 4.71
N TYR A 84 -6.54 0.17 3.82
CA TYR A 84 -6.07 0.62 2.50
C TYR A 84 -6.73 -0.21 1.41
N THR A 85 -7.14 0.46 0.34
CA THR A 85 -7.70 -0.19 -0.85
C THR A 85 -7.03 0.40 -2.08
N THR A 86 -6.47 -0.46 -2.92
CA THR A 86 -5.92 -0.10 -4.22
C THR A 86 -6.81 -0.66 -5.30
N LYS A 87 -7.43 0.22 -6.09
CA LYS A 87 -8.24 -0.17 -7.25
C LYS A 87 -7.36 -0.33 -8.48
N MET A 88 -7.64 -1.36 -9.26
CA MET A 88 -6.89 -1.72 -10.44
C MET A 88 -7.81 -2.05 -11.62
N GLU A 89 -7.30 -1.86 -12.83
CA GLU A 89 -8.02 -2.07 -14.08
C GLU A 89 -7.20 -2.95 -15.03
N ILE A 90 -7.91 -3.71 -15.85
CA ILE A 90 -7.34 -4.53 -16.92
C ILE A 90 -7.82 -3.99 -18.27
N TYR A 91 -6.88 -3.76 -19.17
CA TYR A 91 -7.15 -3.35 -20.55
C TYR A 91 -6.64 -4.40 -21.52
N GLY A 92 -7.49 -4.81 -22.44
CA GLY A 92 -7.15 -5.77 -23.50
C GLY A 92 -8.34 -6.65 -23.87
N VAL A 93 -8.52 -6.92 -25.17
CA VAL A 93 -9.56 -7.82 -25.65
C VAL A 93 -9.28 -9.22 -25.13
N GLY A 94 -10.28 -9.84 -24.48
CA GLY A 94 -10.17 -11.16 -23.88
C GLY A 94 -9.43 -11.24 -22.54
N TYR A 95 -8.89 -10.09 -22.03
CA TYR A 95 -8.27 -10.06 -20.71
C TYR A 95 -9.35 -9.96 -19.63
N ARG A 96 -9.24 -10.78 -18.62
CA ARG A 96 -10.21 -10.81 -17.51
C ARG A 96 -9.56 -11.26 -16.22
N VAL A 97 -10.21 -10.90 -15.11
CA VAL A 97 -9.93 -11.40 -13.77
C VAL A 97 -11.20 -11.97 -13.18
N GLN A 98 -11.07 -13.00 -12.39
CA GLN A 98 -12.16 -13.59 -11.61
C GLN A 98 -11.67 -13.97 -10.23
N LEU A 99 -12.60 -13.94 -9.27
CA LEU A 99 -12.35 -14.39 -7.91
C LEU A 99 -12.48 -15.92 -7.86
N LYS A 100 -11.49 -16.61 -7.30
CA LYS A 100 -11.49 -18.08 -7.10
C LYS A 100 -11.25 -18.35 -5.61
N GLY A 101 -12.34 -18.50 -4.87
CA GLY A 101 -12.26 -18.47 -3.40
C GLY A 101 -11.78 -17.12 -2.89
N SER A 102 -10.68 -17.08 -2.16
CA SER A 102 -10.01 -15.85 -1.72
C SER A 102 -8.97 -15.31 -2.73
N ASN A 103 -8.67 -16.06 -3.78
CA ASN A 103 -7.59 -15.81 -4.72
C ASN A 103 -8.09 -15.12 -6.00
N LEU A 104 -7.18 -14.47 -6.74
CA LEU A 104 -7.47 -13.92 -8.07
C LEU A 104 -6.90 -14.81 -9.16
N GLU A 105 -7.72 -15.16 -10.13
CA GLU A 105 -7.31 -15.84 -11.35
C GLU A 105 -7.38 -14.87 -12.53
N PHE A 106 -6.24 -14.71 -13.21
CA PHE A 106 -6.08 -13.79 -14.33
C PHE A 106 -5.94 -14.52 -15.65
N ALA A 107 -6.74 -14.16 -16.65
CA ALA A 107 -6.53 -14.50 -18.05
C ALA A 107 -6.01 -13.24 -18.78
N LEU A 108 -4.70 -13.18 -19.04
CA LEU A 108 -4.01 -12.03 -19.60
C LEU A 108 -3.35 -12.33 -20.96
N GLY A 109 -3.89 -13.32 -21.71
CA GLY A 109 -3.36 -13.70 -23.02
C GLY A 109 -2.10 -14.56 -22.95
N TYR A 110 -1.90 -15.28 -21.84
CA TYR A 110 -0.94 -16.37 -21.71
C TYR A 110 -1.62 -17.70 -22.02
N SER A 111 -0.83 -18.75 -22.29
CA SER A 111 -1.33 -20.10 -22.57
C SER A 111 -2.06 -20.74 -21.36
N HIS A 112 -1.82 -20.24 -20.16
CA HIS A 112 -2.45 -20.69 -18.91
C HIS A 112 -2.91 -19.49 -18.07
N PRO A 113 -3.94 -19.63 -17.25
CA PRO A 113 -4.34 -18.61 -16.31
C PRO A 113 -3.27 -18.43 -15.22
N VAL A 114 -3.14 -17.21 -14.70
CA VAL A 114 -2.23 -16.89 -13.60
C VAL A 114 -3.01 -16.75 -12.32
N LEU A 115 -2.72 -17.58 -11.33
CA LEU A 115 -3.34 -17.54 -10.02
C LEU A 115 -2.48 -16.67 -9.07
N ILE A 116 -3.11 -15.77 -8.36
CA ILE A 116 -2.51 -14.97 -7.27
C ILE A 116 -3.23 -15.31 -5.99
N GLU A 117 -2.50 -15.90 -5.07
CA GLU A 117 -3.01 -16.22 -3.74
C GLU A 117 -3.09 -14.98 -2.86
N ALA A 118 -4.14 -14.89 -2.03
CA ALA A 118 -4.29 -13.83 -1.06
C ALA A 118 -3.37 -14.12 0.14
N PRO A 119 -2.33 -13.32 0.38
CA PRO A 119 -1.55 -13.46 1.60
C PRO A 119 -2.35 -13.01 2.82
N GLU A 120 -1.90 -13.38 3.99
CA GLU A 120 -2.53 -13.02 5.26
C GLU A 120 -2.69 -11.50 5.42
N GLY A 121 -3.91 -11.08 5.76
CA GLY A 121 -4.28 -9.67 5.93
C GLY A 121 -4.61 -8.93 4.63
N ILE A 122 -4.68 -9.62 3.49
CA ILE A 122 -5.12 -9.07 2.19
C ILE A 122 -6.43 -9.72 1.77
N SER A 123 -7.33 -8.91 1.26
CA SER A 123 -8.58 -9.34 0.63
C SER A 123 -8.70 -8.77 -0.78
N PHE A 124 -9.27 -9.56 -1.67
CA PHE A 124 -9.54 -9.18 -3.05
C PHE A 124 -11.03 -9.01 -3.27
N SER A 125 -11.39 -8.05 -4.11
CA SER A 125 -12.75 -7.88 -4.60
C SER A 125 -12.74 -7.65 -6.10
N VAL A 126 -13.65 -8.28 -6.82
CA VAL A 126 -13.81 -8.14 -8.27
C VAL A 126 -15.19 -7.50 -8.52
N GLU A 127 -15.18 -6.26 -9.01
CA GLU A 127 -16.39 -5.51 -9.34
C GLU A 127 -16.90 -5.90 -10.74
N THR A 128 -15.97 -6.00 -11.68
CA THR A 128 -16.24 -6.45 -13.06
C THR A 128 -15.08 -7.33 -13.53
N PRO A 129 -15.22 -8.09 -14.61
CA PRO A 129 -14.11 -8.89 -15.17
C PRO A 129 -12.85 -8.07 -15.51
N THR A 130 -12.95 -6.75 -15.54
CA THR A 130 -11.86 -5.83 -15.87
C THR A 130 -11.49 -4.87 -14.74
N LYS A 131 -12.27 -4.85 -13.63
CA LYS A 131 -12.02 -3.98 -12.48
C LYS A 131 -12.02 -4.78 -11.20
N PHE A 132 -10.99 -4.61 -10.40
CA PHE A 132 -10.83 -5.29 -9.13
C PHE A 132 -10.11 -4.40 -8.13
N SER A 133 -10.16 -4.77 -6.85
CA SER A 133 -9.47 -4.05 -5.80
C SER A 133 -8.70 -4.99 -4.89
N VAL A 134 -7.62 -4.46 -4.32
CA VAL A 134 -6.77 -5.09 -3.32
C VAL A 134 -6.91 -4.30 -2.03
N SER A 135 -7.39 -4.92 -0.96
CA SER A 135 -7.66 -4.27 0.32
C SER A 135 -6.91 -4.95 1.45
N GLY A 136 -6.52 -4.18 2.48
CA GLY A 136 -5.85 -4.70 3.67
C GLY A 136 -5.57 -3.60 4.67
N ILE A 137 -5.11 -4.00 5.85
CA ILE A 137 -4.75 -3.07 6.93
C ILE A 137 -3.32 -2.53 6.77
N ASP A 138 -2.43 -3.31 6.15
CA ASP A 138 -1.03 -2.95 5.95
C ASP A 138 -0.81 -2.32 4.56
N LYS A 139 -0.49 -1.02 4.55
CA LYS A 139 -0.21 -0.27 3.31
C LYS A 139 0.93 -0.88 2.49
N GLN A 140 1.95 -1.40 3.14
CA GLN A 140 3.11 -1.99 2.47
C GLN A 140 2.71 -3.28 1.74
N LYS A 141 1.98 -4.18 2.43
CA LYS A 141 1.49 -5.43 1.84
C LYS A 141 0.53 -5.16 0.68
N VAL A 142 -0.45 -4.26 0.86
CA VAL A 142 -1.39 -3.85 -0.20
C VAL A 142 -0.64 -3.30 -1.42
N GLY A 143 0.31 -2.40 -1.20
CA GLY A 143 1.11 -1.82 -2.27
C GLY A 143 1.99 -2.84 -3.00
N GLN A 144 2.64 -3.76 -2.25
CA GLN A 144 3.51 -4.78 -2.82
C GLN A 144 2.71 -5.77 -3.69
N ILE A 145 1.56 -6.25 -3.21
CA ILE A 145 0.70 -7.17 -3.96
C ILE A 145 0.16 -6.49 -5.22
N SER A 146 -0.32 -5.26 -5.12
CA SER A 146 -0.78 -4.48 -6.27
C SER A 146 0.32 -4.30 -7.31
N ALA A 147 1.55 -4.03 -6.89
CA ALA A 147 2.71 -3.92 -7.78
C ALA A 147 3.07 -5.26 -8.44
N ASN A 148 2.97 -6.38 -7.69
CA ASN A 148 3.21 -7.71 -8.23
C ASN A 148 2.15 -8.07 -9.29
N ILE A 149 0.87 -7.79 -9.02
CA ILE A 149 -0.23 -8.01 -9.98
C ILE A 149 0.00 -7.16 -11.24
N ARG A 150 0.38 -5.88 -11.10
CA ARG A 150 0.70 -5.03 -12.24
C ARG A 150 1.87 -5.57 -13.08
N ARG A 151 2.84 -6.25 -12.46
CA ARG A 151 3.98 -6.88 -13.15
C ARG A 151 3.60 -8.09 -13.99
N LEU A 152 2.48 -8.76 -13.71
CA LEU A 152 2.02 -9.91 -14.51
C LEU A 152 1.89 -9.55 -15.98
N ARG A 153 1.31 -8.39 -16.28
CA ARG A 153 1.23 -7.86 -17.64
C ARG A 153 1.26 -6.33 -17.59
N ARG A 154 2.47 -5.76 -17.69
CA ARG A 154 2.61 -4.30 -17.70
C ARG A 154 1.91 -3.69 -18.90
N PRO A 155 1.32 -2.49 -18.77
CA PRO A 155 0.68 -1.82 -19.89
C PRO A 155 1.65 -1.61 -21.06
N ASP A 156 1.22 -2.05 -22.23
CA ASP A 156 1.93 -1.85 -23.48
C ASP A 156 1.90 -0.36 -23.89
N PRO A 157 3.04 0.23 -24.32
CA PRO A 157 3.10 1.64 -24.65
C PRO A 157 2.37 2.02 -25.95
N TYR A 158 1.99 1.07 -26.80
CA TYR A 158 1.30 1.34 -28.06
C TYR A 158 -0.21 1.32 -27.93
N LYS A 159 -0.78 0.23 -27.43
CA LYS A 159 -2.23 0.03 -27.27
C LYS A 159 -2.70 0.18 -25.83
N GLY A 160 -1.78 0.22 -24.85
CA GLY A 160 -2.10 0.32 -23.44
C GLY A 160 -2.71 -0.94 -22.83
N LYS A 161 -2.54 -2.11 -23.49
CA LYS A 161 -3.02 -3.40 -23.00
C LYS A 161 -2.19 -3.86 -21.80
N GLY A 162 -2.84 -4.29 -20.74
CA GLY A 162 -2.19 -4.79 -19.52
C GLY A 162 -2.98 -4.46 -18.27
N VAL A 163 -2.37 -4.72 -17.13
CA VAL A 163 -2.90 -4.43 -15.80
C VAL A 163 -2.32 -3.09 -15.32
N ARG A 164 -3.16 -2.18 -14.85
CA ARG A 164 -2.76 -0.87 -14.36
C ARG A 164 -3.56 -0.47 -13.12
N TYR A 165 -3.08 0.55 -12.42
CA TYR A 165 -3.86 1.18 -11.37
C TYR A 165 -5.05 1.96 -11.98
N GLU A 166 -6.14 2.09 -11.22
CA GLU A 166 -7.29 2.90 -11.66
C GLU A 166 -6.82 4.35 -11.89
N GLY A 167 -7.16 4.90 -13.07
CA GLY A 167 -6.75 6.25 -13.46
C GLY A 167 -5.29 6.41 -13.85
N GLU A 168 -4.48 5.34 -13.93
CA GLU A 168 -3.10 5.42 -14.38
C GLU A 168 -3.03 5.82 -15.86
N GLN A 169 -2.41 6.95 -16.13
CA GLN A 169 -2.17 7.42 -17.50
C GLN A 169 -0.92 6.77 -18.09
N ILE A 170 -1.10 6.00 -19.16
CA ILE A 170 0.00 5.35 -19.87
C ILE A 170 0.51 6.27 -21.00
N ARG A 171 1.77 6.69 -20.92
CA ARG A 171 2.40 7.44 -21.98
C ARG A 171 2.51 6.57 -23.24
N ARG A 172 1.70 6.88 -24.24
CA ARG A 172 1.67 6.13 -25.50
C ARG A 172 2.78 6.57 -26.45
N LYS A 173 3.30 5.61 -27.21
CA LYS A 173 4.20 5.84 -28.33
C LYS A 173 3.42 5.69 -29.63
N VAL A 174 3.79 6.47 -30.62
CA VAL A 174 3.28 6.32 -31.99
C VAL A 174 3.95 5.09 -32.60
N GLY A 175 3.16 4.18 -33.15
CA GLY A 175 3.69 3.03 -33.91
C GLY A 175 4.36 3.48 -35.21
N LYS A 176 5.12 2.58 -35.84
CA LYS A 176 5.63 2.83 -37.18
C LYS A 176 4.45 3.04 -38.14
N THR A 177 4.36 4.19 -38.75
CA THR A 177 3.47 4.43 -39.90
C THR A 177 3.97 3.54 -41.03
N GLY A 178 3.23 2.48 -41.33
CA GLY A 178 3.47 1.74 -42.57
C GLY A 178 3.27 2.70 -43.74
N LYS A 179 4.21 2.74 -44.66
CA LYS A 179 4.00 3.30 -45.99
C LYS A 179 3.04 2.38 -46.72
#